data_75405eb35b8a256a227e76a2bd0580cf
#
_entry.id   75405eb35b8a256a227e76a2bd0580cf
#
_cell.length_a   1.000
_cell.length_b   1.000
_cell.length_c   1.000
_cell.angle_alpha   90.00
_cell.angle_beta   90.00
_cell.angle_gamma   90.00
#
_symmetry.space_group_name_H-M   'P 1'
#
loop_
_entity.id
_entity.type
_entity.pdbx_description
1 polymer ?
#
loop_
_entity_poly.entity_id
_entity_poly.type
_entity_poly.pdbx_seq_one_letter_code
_entity_poly.pdbx_strand_id
1 'polypeptide(L)'
;MISSSVAGIVFANAHDEAIEKLTQKRSIASVPFGGRYRLIDFCLSNLVNAGVSNIGIITREKYRSLMDHLGSGMHWDLDRKSGGIRILPPFNVSRVRLYQNHVEALYGAMDFMTRCKEKYIVIYDARTVANIDIREVVKQHIDSKADITVVCRRGLKITNGDNTMALDVNKEGKVVLTGFPEKIAADDIRSMGVYVFTRDKLVEIVKNSYETGGDTINDDLISANLDTLNVMAYEHKGYAAIMDCPKAYRRANFELLSADVRKDLFNAQRPIYTKTRDDMPTRYGTQSSVTNSLIAEGCVIEGTVKNSVLFRGVKVEKGAVVENSILMQGVTVAEGAQLDNVVSDKNATVSTGMVVKGTDDKAFFVEKNQTL
;
A
#
# COMPACT_ATOMS: atom_id res chain seq x y z
N MET A 1 13.57 -21.95 -12.77
CA MET A 1 13.43 -20.47 -12.66
C MET A 1 12.51 -20.18 -11.47
N ILE A 2 12.91 -19.30 -10.56
CA ILE A 2 12.15 -19.00 -9.31
C ILE A 2 10.77 -18.40 -9.63
N SER A 3 10.68 -17.57 -10.67
CA SER A 3 9.47 -16.83 -11.04
C SER A 3 8.23 -17.68 -11.39
N SER A 4 8.42 -18.86 -11.95
CA SER A 4 7.30 -19.76 -12.31
C SER A 4 6.78 -20.60 -11.13
N SER A 5 7.38 -20.45 -9.95
CA SER A 5 7.02 -21.21 -8.75
C SER A 5 6.32 -20.38 -7.67
N VAL A 6 5.99 -19.11 -7.97
CA VAL A 6 5.44 -18.16 -6.99
C VAL A 6 4.12 -17.59 -7.47
N ALA A 7 3.09 -17.64 -6.62
CA ALA A 7 1.83 -16.91 -6.77
C ALA A 7 1.76 -15.75 -5.76
N GLY A 8 0.94 -14.76 -6.04
CA GLY A 8 0.69 -13.62 -5.13
C GLY A 8 -0.72 -13.62 -4.58
N ILE A 9 -0.89 -13.20 -3.33
CA ILE A 9 -2.16 -12.82 -2.73
C ILE A 9 -2.03 -11.42 -2.16
N VAL A 10 -2.89 -10.50 -2.57
CA VAL A 10 -2.89 -9.12 -2.09
C VAL A 10 -4.15 -8.85 -1.30
N PHE A 11 -4.00 -8.40 -0.06
CA PHE A 11 -5.10 -7.91 0.76
C PHE A 11 -5.38 -6.44 0.42
N ALA A 12 -6.52 -6.20 -0.22
CA ALA A 12 -6.88 -4.86 -0.69
C ALA A 12 -7.69 -4.02 0.30
N ASN A 13 -8.25 -4.65 1.33
CA ASN A 13 -9.15 -4.02 2.32
C ASN A 13 -8.73 -4.26 3.78
N ALA A 14 -7.62 -4.95 4.01
CA ALA A 14 -7.09 -5.06 5.36
C ALA A 14 -6.75 -3.66 5.88
N HIS A 15 -7.22 -3.32 7.07
CA HIS A 15 -6.93 -2.04 7.73
C HIS A 15 -7.49 -0.79 7.02
N ASP A 16 -8.67 -0.87 6.38
CA ASP A 16 -9.35 0.31 5.81
C ASP A 16 -9.61 1.39 6.88
N GLU A 17 -9.79 1.01 8.14
CA GLU A 17 -9.98 1.88 9.29
C GLU A 17 -8.76 2.75 9.62
N ALA A 18 -7.55 2.30 9.27
CA ALA A 18 -6.32 3.01 9.58
C ALA A 18 -6.29 4.45 9.04
N ILE A 19 -6.90 4.66 7.87
CA ILE A 19 -7.01 5.98 7.22
C ILE A 19 -8.46 6.27 6.79
N GLU A 20 -9.39 6.08 7.72
CA GLU A 20 -10.86 6.06 7.50
C GLU A 20 -11.37 7.18 6.59
N LYS A 21 -10.93 8.43 6.78
CA LYS A 21 -11.37 9.57 5.94
C LYS A 21 -11.08 9.36 4.45
N LEU A 22 -9.99 8.67 4.12
CA LEU A 22 -9.60 8.38 2.74
C LEU A 22 -10.26 7.10 2.20
N THR A 23 -10.70 6.21 3.08
CA THR A 23 -11.26 4.91 2.73
C THR A 23 -12.78 4.83 2.85
N GLN A 24 -13.46 5.93 3.16
CA GLN A 24 -14.94 5.98 3.20
C GLN A 24 -15.60 5.50 1.91
N LYS A 25 -15.03 5.86 0.75
CA LYS A 25 -15.58 5.58 -0.60
C LYS A 25 -14.70 4.64 -1.44
N ARG A 26 -13.63 4.08 -0.87
CA ARG A 26 -12.69 3.18 -1.55
C ARG A 26 -11.92 2.32 -0.55
N SER A 27 -11.40 1.18 -1.01
CA SER A 27 -10.46 0.37 -0.23
C SER A 27 -9.12 1.08 -0.06
N ILE A 28 -8.36 0.70 0.98
CA ILE A 28 -7.01 1.23 1.22
C ILE A 28 -6.09 1.03 0.00
N ALA A 29 -6.17 -0.12 -0.66
CA ALA A 29 -5.44 -0.40 -1.90
C ALA A 29 -5.66 0.64 -3.01
N SER A 30 -6.83 1.31 -3.00
CA SER A 30 -7.20 2.32 -4.01
C SER A 30 -6.85 3.74 -3.62
N VAL A 31 -6.27 3.96 -2.44
CA VAL A 31 -5.91 5.30 -1.97
C VAL A 31 -4.79 5.86 -2.85
N PRO A 32 -4.94 7.12 -3.36
CA PRO A 32 -3.93 7.78 -4.18
C PRO A 32 -2.66 8.04 -3.37
N PHE A 33 -1.48 7.90 -4.00
CA PHE A 33 -0.18 8.11 -3.40
C PHE A 33 0.80 8.72 -4.39
N GLY A 34 1.65 9.63 -3.94
CA GLY A 34 2.79 10.17 -4.70
C GLY A 34 2.41 10.84 -6.03
N GLY A 35 1.28 11.55 -6.09
CA GLY A 35 0.84 12.33 -7.24
C GLY A 35 0.13 11.53 -8.34
N ARG A 36 0.52 10.28 -8.60
CA ARG A 36 -0.01 9.49 -9.73
C ARG A 36 -0.35 8.04 -9.42
N TYR A 37 0.20 7.47 -8.36
CA TYR A 37 0.04 6.06 -7.99
C TYR A 37 -1.17 5.84 -7.09
N ARG A 38 -1.47 4.55 -6.86
CA ARG A 38 -2.28 4.05 -5.76
C ARG A 38 -1.48 3.04 -4.96
N LEU A 39 -1.86 2.78 -3.72
CA LEU A 39 -1.11 1.86 -2.86
C LEU A 39 -0.96 0.46 -3.47
N ILE A 40 -1.97 -0.05 -4.16
CA ILE A 40 -1.93 -1.35 -4.86
C ILE A 40 -0.82 -1.43 -5.91
N ASP A 41 -0.41 -0.30 -6.50
CA ASP A 41 0.57 -0.28 -7.58
C ASP A 41 1.93 -0.79 -7.11
N PHE A 42 2.29 -0.52 -5.85
CA PHE A 42 3.53 -1.00 -5.24
C PHE A 42 3.51 -2.52 -5.05
N CYS A 43 2.41 -3.06 -4.54
CA CYS A 43 2.25 -4.50 -4.36
C CYS A 43 2.38 -5.25 -5.69
N LEU A 44 1.60 -4.82 -6.69
CA LEU A 44 1.59 -5.46 -8.01
C LEU A 44 2.95 -5.33 -8.70
N SER A 45 3.56 -4.14 -8.64
CA SER A 45 4.86 -3.91 -9.27
C SER A 45 5.96 -4.77 -8.67
N ASN A 46 6.02 -4.90 -7.35
CA ASN A 46 6.98 -5.77 -6.68
C ASN A 46 6.80 -7.24 -7.09
N LEU A 47 5.56 -7.70 -7.19
CA LEU A 47 5.24 -9.06 -7.62
C LEU A 47 5.62 -9.29 -9.09
N VAL A 48 5.23 -8.42 -10.00
CA VAL A 48 5.51 -8.60 -11.43
C VAL A 48 6.99 -8.41 -11.77
N ASN A 49 7.70 -7.53 -11.07
CA ASN A 49 9.16 -7.38 -11.20
C ASN A 49 9.90 -8.67 -10.77
N ALA A 50 9.29 -9.49 -9.91
CA ALA A 50 9.79 -10.81 -9.55
C ALA A 50 9.35 -11.91 -10.54
N GLY A 51 8.56 -11.55 -11.56
CA GLY A 51 8.03 -12.49 -12.56
C GLY A 51 6.79 -13.25 -12.08
N VAL A 52 6.14 -12.83 -11.00
CA VAL A 52 4.88 -13.41 -10.54
C VAL A 52 3.76 -12.98 -11.49
N SER A 53 3.07 -13.95 -12.05
CA SER A 53 2.02 -13.72 -13.06
C SER A 53 0.64 -14.26 -12.64
N ASN A 54 0.53 -14.92 -11.51
CA ASN A 54 -0.74 -15.44 -10.97
C ASN A 54 -1.00 -14.73 -9.63
N ILE A 55 -1.91 -13.77 -9.61
CA ILE A 55 -2.14 -12.89 -8.45
C ILE A 55 -3.61 -12.87 -8.09
N GLY A 56 -3.93 -13.33 -6.87
CA GLY A 56 -5.23 -13.19 -6.26
C GLY A 56 -5.34 -11.88 -5.48
N ILE A 57 -6.40 -11.11 -5.69
CA ILE A 57 -6.66 -9.89 -4.92
C ILE A 57 -7.89 -10.13 -4.05
N ILE A 58 -7.68 -10.22 -2.76
CA ILE A 58 -8.76 -10.35 -1.78
C ILE A 58 -9.39 -8.96 -1.60
N THR A 59 -10.69 -8.88 -1.87
CA THR A 59 -11.49 -7.66 -1.73
C THR A 59 -12.65 -7.88 -0.79
N ARG A 60 -13.13 -6.83 -0.11
CA ARG A 60 -14.28 -6.88 0.77
C ARG A 60 -15.36 -5.90 0.29
N GLU A 61 -15.29 -4.68 0.75
CA GLU A 61 -16.22 -3.61 0.42
C GLU A 61 -15.53 -2.52 -0.41
N LYS A 62 -16.28 -1.57 -0.95
CA LYS A 62 -15.76 -0.36 -1.61
C LYS A 62 -14.76 -0.62 -2.74
N TYR A 63 -14.80 -1.81 -3.36
CA TYR A 63 -13.84 -2.28 -4.35
C TYR A 63 -14.01 -1.66 -5.76
N ARG A 64 -15.10 -0.93 -6.02
CA ARG A 64 -15.38 -0.35 -7.34
C ARG A 64 -14.19 0.48 -7.87
N SER A 65 -13.65 1.37 -7.02
CA SER A 65 -12.50 2.20 -7.41
C SER A 65 -11.24 1.36 -7.69
N LEU A 66 -11.09 0.22 -7.01
CA LEU A 66 -10.01 -0.72 -7.26
C LEU A 66 -10.17 -1.39 -8.63
N MET A 67 -11.36 -1.90 -8.93
CA MET A 67 -11.67 -2.53 -10.22
C MET A 67 -11.46 -1.56 -11.40
N ASP A 68 -11.92 -0.31 -11.27
CA ASP A 68 -11.71 0.74 -12.28
C ASP A 68 -10.22 1.01 -12.54
N HIS A 69 -9.38 0.86 -11.50
CA HIS A 69 -7.94 1.07 -11.61
C HIS A 69 -7.22 -0.12 -12.24
N LEU A 70 -7.53 -1.32 -11.78
CA LEU A 70 -6.89 -2.55 -12.24
C LEU A 70 -7.23 -2.86 -13.71
N GLY A 71 -8.49 -2.65 -14.10
CA GLY A 71 -8.96 -3.06 -15.42
C GLY A 71 -8.68 -4.54 -15.66
N SER A 72 -8.08 -4.86 -16.81
CA SER A 72 -7.62 -6.22 -17.13
C SER A 72 -6.25 -6.58 -16.55
N GLY A 73 -5.57 -5.62 -15.91
CA GLY A 73 -4.18 -5.79 -15.43
C GLY A 73 -3.10 -5.49 -16.47
N MET A 74 -3.47 -4.96 -17.63
CA MET A 74 -2.55 -4.73 -18.77
C MET A 74 -1.35 -3.83 -18.39
N HIS A 75 -1.54 -2.85 -17.50
CA HIS A 75 -0.48 -1.93 -17.08
C HIS A 75 0.65 -2.61 -16.28
N TRP A 76 0.40 -3.82 -15.77
CA TRP A 76 1.37 -4.66 -15.05
C TRP A 76 1.72 -5.94 -15.85
N ASP A 77 1.37 -6.01 -17.15
CA ASP A 77 1.54 -7.23 -17.95
C ASP A 77 0.86 -8.47 -17.32
N LEU A 78 -0.31 -8.26 -16.71
CA LEU A 78 -1.13 -9.29 -16.07
C LEU A 78 -2.41 -9.63 -16.85
N ASP A 79 -2.58 -9.08 -18.06
CA ASP A 79 -3.64 -9.47 -19.00
C ASP A 79 -3.20 -10.70 -19.79
N ARG A 80 -3.33 -11.89 -19.17
CA ARG A 80 -2.77 -13.14 -19.66
C ARG A 80 -3.81 -14.24 -19.76
N LYS A 81 -3.67 -15.13 -20.74
CA LYS A 81 -4.53 -16.31 -20.91
C LYS A 81 -4.40 -17.31 -19.74
N SER A 82 -3.24 -17.38 -19.10
CA SER A 82 -2.98 -18.22 -17.93
C SER A 82 -2.34 -17.39 -16.84
N GLY A 83 -2.89 -17.44 -15.64
CA GLY A 83 -2.53 -16.55 -14.53
C GLY A 83 -3.31 -15.23 -14.61
N GLY A 84 -2.59 -14.09 -14.49
CA GLY A 84 -3.18 -12.76 -14.45
C GLY A 84 -3.74 -12.37 -13.08
N ILE A 85 -4.53 -11.30 -13.06
CA ILE A 85 -5.23 -10.84 -11.85
C ILE A 85 -6.53 -11.62 -11.70
N ARG A 86 -6.74 -12.19 -10.51
CA ARG A 86 -8.00 -12.79 -10.10
C ARG A 86 -8.55 -12.04 -8.90
N ILE A 87 -9.75 -11.50 -9.04
CA ILE A 87 -10.44 -10.92 -7.89
C ILE A 87 -11.05 -12.06 -7.09
N LEU A 88 -10.69 -12.14 -5.83
CA LEU A 88 -11.21 -13.11 -4.87
C LEU A 88 -12.33 -12.41 -4.10
N PRO A 89 -13.60 -12.75 -4.38
CA PRO A 89 -14.74 -12.04 -3.84
C PRO A 89 -14.90 -12.28 -2.33
N PRO A 90 -15.61 -11.38 -1.63
CA PRO A 90 -15.70 -11.39 -0.17
C PRO A 90 -16.64 -12.47 0.40
N PHE A 91 -17.18 -13.35 -0.44
CA PHE A 91 -18.18 -14.32 -0.02
C PHE A 91 -17.55 -15.68 0.25
N ASN A 92 -17.72 -16.20 1.45
CA ASN A 92 -17.41 -17.58 1.75
C ASN A 92 -18.46 -18.50 1.09
N VAL A 93 -18.00 -19.62 0.54
CA VAL A 93 -18.76 -20.58 -0.27
C VAL A 93 -20.02 -21.12 0.44
N SER A 94 -20.10 -21.06 1.77
CA SER A 94 -21.17 -21.66 2.57
C SER A 94 -22.10 -20.66 3.30
N ARG A 95 -21.78 -19.38 3.34
CA ARG A 95 -22.60 -18.36 4.03
C ARG A 95 -22.58 -17.03 3.28
N VAL A 96 -23.74 -16.41 3.13
CA VAL A 96 -23.92 -15.07 2.51
C VAL A 96 -23.48 -13.97 3.49
N ARG A 97 -22.28 -14.08 4.04
CA ARG A 97 -21.70 -13.02 4.85
C ARG A 97 -20.28 -12.69 4.39
N LEU A 98 -19.92 -11.42 4.51
CA LEU A 98 -18.57 -10.96 4.28
C LEU A 98 -17.62 -11.58 5.32
N TYR A 99 -16.41 -11.94 4.90
CA TYR A 99 -15.36 -12.32 5.85
C TYR A 99 -15.07 -11.16 6.80
N GLN A 100 -14.72 -11.45 8.05
CA GLN A 100 -14.50 -10.44 9.08
C GLN A 100 -13.02 -10.22 9.39
N ASN A 101 -12.20 -11.21 9.09
CA ASN A 101 -10.80 -11.23 9.46
C ASN A 101 -9.91 -11.85 8.37
N HIS A 102 -8.59 -11.86 8.59
CA HIS A 102 -7.62 -12.35 7.62
C HIS A 102 -7.72 -13.86 7.38
N VAL A 103 -7.95 -14.65 8.43
CA VAL A 103 -8.04 -16.12 8.35
C VAL A 103 -9.29 -16.52 7.57
N GLU A 104 -10.45 -15.91 7.85
CA GLU A 104 -11.67 -16.13 7.05
C GLU A 104 -11.47 -15.76 5.57
N ALA A 105 -10.77 -14.66 5.30
CA ALA A 105 -10.47 -14.22 3.95
C ALA A 105 -9.57 -15.18 3.18
N LEU A 106 -8.51 -15.70 3.83
CA LEU A 106 -7.64 -16.73 3.26
C LEU A 106 -8.36 -18.06 3.07
N TYR A 107 -9.21 -18.43 4.03
CA TYR A 107 -10.04 -19.63 3.89
C TYR A 107 -11.01 -19.50 2.71
N GLY A 108 -11.61 -18.33 2.50
CA GLY A 108 -12.40 -18.03 1.30
C GLY A 108 -11.60 -18.09 0.00
N ALA A 109 -10.30 -17.84 0.06
CA ALA A 109 -9.35 -17.95 -1.06
C ALA A 109 -8.75 -19.37 -1.24
N MET A 110 -9.19 -20.38 -0.47
CA MET A 110 -8.63 -21.74 -0.45
C MET A 110 -8.59 -22.37 -1.85
N ASP A 111 -9.65 -22.19 -2.62
CA ASP A 111 -9.73 -22.71 -3.99
C ASP A 111 -8.64 -22.11 -4.91
N PHE A 112 -8.32 -20.82 -4.76
CA PHE A 112 -7.20 -20.20 -5.46
C PHE A 112 -5.87 -20.85 -5.04
N MET A 113 -5.61 -21.01 -3.75
CA MET A 113 -4.36 -21.58 -3.23
C MET A 113 -4.17 -23.05 -3.60
N THR A 114 -5.23 -23.85 -3.57
CA THR A 114 -5.16 -25.30 -3.88
C THR A 114 -5.04 -25.57 -5.36
N ARG A 115 -5.62 -24.74 -6.22
CA ARG A 115 -5.50 -24.88 -7.70
C ARG A 115 -4.22 -24.27 -8.25
N CYS A 116 -3.50 -23.48 -7.49
CA CYS A 116 -2.19 -22.95 -7.88
C CYS A 116 -1.20 -24.07 -8.16
N LYS A 117 -0.45 -23.96 -9.27
CA LYS A 117 0.67 -24.84 -9.58
C LYS A 117 1.95 -24.42 -8.87
N GLU A 118 1.98 -23.18 -8.43
CA GLU A 118 3.09 -22.51 -7.78
C GLU A 118 3.32 -23.12 -6.40
N LYS A 119 4.60 -23.30 -6.04
CA LYS A 119 5.02 -23.90 -4.76
C LYS A 119 4.99 -22.92 -3.60
N TYR A 120 5.17 -21.64 -3.89
CA TYR A 120 5.26 -20.57 -2.91
C TYR A 120 4.16 -19.54 -3.13
N ILE A 121 3.69 -18.94 -2.05
CA ILE A 121 2.70 -17.86 -2.09
C ILE A 121 3.28 -16.65 -1.35
N VAL A 122 3.30 -15.50 -2.03
CA VAL A 122 3.61 -14.21 -1.42
C VAL A 122 2.30 -13.55 -1.03
N ILE A 123 2.12 -13.29 0.27
CA ILE A 123 1.01 -12.48 0.77
C ILE A 123 1.49 -11.05 0.96
N TYR A 124 0.72 -10.10 0.49
CA TYR A 124 1.06 -8.67 0.51
C TYR A 124 -0.10 -7.83 1.07
N ASP A 125 0.15 -7.04 2.10
CA ASP A 125 -0.77 -6.03 2.61
C ASP A 125 -0.63 -4.73 1.80
N ALA A 126 -1.73 -4.28 1.18
CA ALA A 126 -1.72 -3.12 0.30
C ALA A 126 -1.40 -1.78 0.99
N ARG A 127 -1.36 -1.72 2.33
CA ARG A 127 -0.94 -0.50 3.05
C ARG A 127 0.56 -0.26 3.04
N THR A 128 1.36 -1.19 2.51
CA THR A 128 2.82 -1.10 2.49
C THR A 128 3.33 -0.49 1.20
N VAL A 129 4.04 0.62 1.32
CA VAL A 129 4.73 1.31 0.24
C VAL A 129 6.23 1.07 0.36
N ALA A 130 6.78 0.26 -0.53
CA ALA A 130 8.20 -0.05 -0.61
C ALA A 130 8.53 -0.62 -2.00
N ASN A 131 9.78 -0.57 -2.40
CA ASN A 131 10.30 -1.25 -3.60
C ASN A 131 11.12 -2.48 -3.16
N ILE A 132 10.43 -3.63 -3.01
CA ILE A 132 11.00 -4.86 -2.48
C ILE A 132 11.41 -5.79 -3.63
N ASP A 133 12.64 -6.31 -3.59
CA ASP A 133 13.02 -7.40 -4.50
C ASP A 133 12.48 -8.74 -3.99
N ILE A 134 11.28 -9.09 -4.40
CA ILE A 134 10.61 -10.35 -4.02
C ILE A 134 11.42 -11.57 -4.48
N ARG A 135 12.26 -11.46 -5.51
CA ARG A 135 13.14 -12.58 -5.95
C ARG A 135 14.15 -12.93 -4.87
N GLU A 136 14.77 -11.93 -4.25
CA GLU A 136 15.73 -12.15 -3.15
C GLU A 136 15.04 -12.69 -1.91
N VAL A 137 13.83 -12.21 -1.60
CA VAL A 137 13.03 -12.73 -0.48
C VAL A 137 12.73 -14.22 -0.68
N VAL A 138 12.22 -14.59 -1.86
CA VAL A 138 11.89 -15.99 -2.19
C VAL A 138 13.15 -16.85 -2.24
N LYS A 139 14.26 -16.32 -2.75
CA LYS A 139 15.54 -17.03 -2.74
C LYS A 139 15.98 -17.36 -1.33
N GLN A 140 15.97 -16.40 -0.41
CA GLN A 140 16.29 -16.64 1.00
C GLN A 140 15.33 -17.67 1.63
N HIS A 141 14.03 -17.59 1.32
CA HIS A 141 13.03 -18.54 1.78
C HIS A 141 13.38 -19.99 1.37
N ILE A 142 13.78 -20.17 0.11
CA ILE A 142 14.17 -21.49 -0.40
C ILE A 142 15.49 -21.97 0.22
N ASP A 143 16.50 -21.11 0.26
CA ASP A 143 17.85 -21.45 0.76
C ASP A 143 17.82 -21.79 2.25
N SER A 144 17.02 -21.12 3.04
CA SER A 144 16.82 -21.39 4.48
C SER A 144 15.85 -22.53 4.77
N LYS A 145 15.21 -23.11 3.74
CA LYS A 145 14.15 -24.12 3.88
C LYS A 145 13.05 -23.64 4.83
N ALA A 146 12.70 -22.37 4.75
CA ALA A 146 11.66 -21.77 5.57
C ALA A 146 10.27 -22.30 5.21
N ASP A 147 9.41 -22.43 6.19
CA ASP A 147 7.97 -22.61 5.99
C ASP A 147 7.30 -21.25 5.78
N ILE A 148 7.79 -20.23 6.53
CA ILE A 148 7.34 -18.84 6.47
C ILE A 148 8.55 -17.90 6.44
N THR A 149 8.53 -16.90 5.59
CA THR A 149 9.48 -15.78 5.65
C THR A 149 8.71 -14.47 5.83
N VAL A 150 9.03 -13.73 6.87
CA VAL A 150 8.45 -12.43 7.18
C VAL A 150 9.37 -11.34 6.67
N VAL A 151 8.89 -10.49 5.74
CA VAL A 151 9.64 -9.30 5.34
C VAL A 151 9.49 -8.25 6.43
N CYS A 152 10.60 -7.79 6.94
CA CYS A 152 10.65 -6.85 8.05
C CYS A 152 11.63 -5.71 7.78
N ARG A 153 11.58 -4.68 8.60
CA ARG A 153 12.53 -3.57 8.57
C ARG A 153 12.86 -3.12 9.98
N ARG A 154 14.15 -2.87 10.20
CA ARG A 154 14.64 -2.23 11.42
C ARG A 154 14.37 -0.73 11.36
N GLY A 155 13.88 -0.15 12.47
CA GLY A 155 13.60 1.28 12.56
C GLY A 155 12.49 1.74 11.61
N LEU A 156 11.51 0.87 11.33
CA LEU A 156 10.34 1.24 10.53
C LEU A 156 9.53 2.31 11.25
N LYS A 157 9.32 3.45 10.59
CA LYS A 157 8.53 4.55 11.15
C LYS A 157 7.05 4.19 11.11
N ILE A 158 6.53 3.74 12.23
CA ILE A 158 5.09 3.51 12.47
C ILE A 158 4.57 4.51 13.48
N THR A 159 3.28 4.76 13.49
CA THR A 159 2.64 5.71 14.40
C THR A 159 1.80 4.98 15.45
N ASN A 160 1.18 3.86 15.07
CA ASN A 160 0.44 3.00 15.98
C ASN A 160 1.12 1.63 16.06
N GLY A 161 1.71 1.32 17.23
CA GLY A 161 2.43 0.08 17.47
C GLY A 161 1.58 -1.19 17.42
N ASP A 162 0.31 -1.08 17.75
CA ASP A 162 -0.60 -2.21 17.91
C ASP A 162 -0.92 -2.92 16.57
N ASN A 163 -0.76 -2.22 15.46
CA ASN A 163 -1.11 -2.73 14.12
C ASN A 163 0.08 -3.31 13.34
N THR A 164 1.27 -3.39 13.97
CA THR A 164 2.47 -3.85 13.27
C THR A 164 3.31 -4.76 14.15
N MET A 165 3.37 -6.03 13.80
CA MET A 165 4.08 -7.07 14.55
C MET A 165 5.57 -6.74 14.67
N ALA A 166 6.09 -6.69 15.88
CA ALA A 166 7.51 -6.67 16.19
C ALA A 166 8.09 -8.08 16.17
N LEU A 167 9.35 -8.20 15.78
CA LEU A 167 10.04 -9.47 15.64
C LEU A 167 11.31 -9.47 16.47
N ASP A 168 11.51 -10.53 17.24
CA ASP A 168 12.80 -10.88 17.82
C ASP A 168 13.47 -11.92 16.92
N VAL A 169 14.67 -11.59 16.42
CA VAL A 169 15.36 -12.36 15.40
C VAL A 169 16.72 -12.79 15.93
N ASN A 170 17.02 -14.07 15.89
CA ASN A 170 18.32 -14.59 16.31
C ASN A 170 19.42 -14.30 15.27
N LYS A 171 20.66 -14.68 15.59
CA LYS A 171 21.83 -14.45 14.71
C LYS A 171 21.74 -15.19 13.36
N GLU A 172 20.92 -16.21 13.27
CA GLU A 172 20.72 -17.03 12.06
C GLU A 172 19.59 -16.49 11.18
N GLY A 173 18.91 -15.41 11.63
CA GLY A 173 17.77 -14.83 10.94
C GLY A 173 16.43 -15.50 11.22
N LYS A 174 16.38 -16.44 12.20
CA LYS A 174 15.14 -17.10 12.61
C LYS A 174 14.36 -16.19 13.57
N VAL A 175 13.04 -16.10 13.37
CA VAL A 175 12.14 -15.41 14.29
C VAL A 175 11.93 -16.30 15.51
N VAL A 176 12.24 -15.77 16.68
CA VAL A 176 12.15 -16.50 17.96
C VAL A 176 11.00 -16.01 18.83
N LEU A 177 10.60 -14.75 18.66
CA LEU A 177 9.48 -14.16 19.38
C LEU A 177 8.81 -13.12 18.51
N THR A 178 7.52 -12.93 18.70
CA THR A 178 6.72 -11.88 18.08
C THR A 178 5.88 -11.18 19.13
N GLY A 179 5.48 -9.93 18.86
CA GLY A 179 4.63 -9.17 19.76
C GLY A 179 4.15 -7.85 19.17
N PHE A 180 3.27 -7.18 19.91
CA PHE A 180 2.71 -5.88 19.53
C PHE A 180 2.95 -4.86 20.64
N PRO A 181 4.21 -4.44 20.90
CA PRO A 181 4.50 -3.51 21.97
C PRO A 181 3.93 -2.12 21.64
N GLU A 182 3.21 -1.55 22.60
CA GLU A 182 2.69 -0.17 22.51
C GLU A 182 3.82 0.86 22.31
N LYS A 183 4.95 0.64 22.98
CA LYS A 183 6.14 1.50 22.84
C LYS A 183 6.97 1.06 21.65
N ILE A 184 7.26 2.00 20.76
CA ILE A 184 8.06 1.79 19.57
C ILE A 184 9.48 2.25 19.86
N ALA A 185 10.42 1.32 19.90
CA ALA A 185 11.83 1.67 19.98
C ALA A 185 12.41 1.97 18.59
N ALA A 186 13.45 2.80 18.54
CA ALA A 186 14.05 3.23 17.28
C ALA A 186 14.66 2.07 16.49
N ASP A 187 15.07 1.00 17.17
CA ASP A 187 15.74 -0.16 16.58
C ASP A 187 14.83 -1.39 16.42
N ASP A 188 13.55 -1.26 16.73
CA ASP A 188 12.61 -2.36 16.59
C ASP A 188 12.61 -2.91 15.16
N ILE A 189 12.64 -4.25 15.06
CA ILE A 189 12.42 -4.94 13.80
C ILE A 189 10.92 -5.19 13.69
N ARG A 190 10.31 -4.63 12.65
CA ARG A 190 8.86 -4.73 12.47
C ARG A 190 8.50 -5.32 11.13
N SER A 191 7.45 -6.16 11.13
CA SER A 191 6.87 -6.73 9.92
C SER A 191 6.38 -5.61 8.99
N MET A 192 6.60 -5.83 7.70
CA MET A 192 6.07 -4.94 6.65
C MET A 192 4.74 -5.42 6.07
N GLY A 193 4.11 -6.44 6.65
CA GLY A 193 2.89 -7.03 6.08
C GLY A 193 3.12 -7.76 4.75
N VAL A 194 4.35 -8.22 4.52
CA VAL A 194 4.73 -9.00 3.34
C VAL A 194 5.32 -10.32 3.81
N TYR A 195 4.77 -11.41 3.32
CA TYR A 195 5.11 -12.75 3.78
C TYR A 195 5.31 -13.69 2.61
N VAL A 196 6.25 -14.62 2.72
CA VAL A 196 6.39 -15.75 1.79
C VAL A 196 6.06 -17.03 2.55
N PHE A 197 5.18 -17.82 2.00
CA PHE A 197 4.78 -19.11 2.54
C PHE A 197 5.08 -20.24 1.55
N THR A 198 5.49 -21.38 2.06
CA THR A 198 5.37 -22.64 1.32
C THR A 198 3.88 -22.96 1.20
N ARG A 199 3.36 -23.08 -0.03
CA ARG A 199 1.91 -23.18 -0.31
C ARG A 199 1.20 -24.25 0.52
N ASP A 200 1.74 -25.47 0.55
CA ASP A 200 1.08 -26.59 1.22
C ASP A 200 0.99 -26.36 2.75
N LYS A 201 2.01 -25.70 3.31
CA LYS A 201 1.98 -25.26 4.71
C LYS A 201 0.96 -24.15 4.94
N LEU A 202 0.88 -23.17 4.04
CA LEU A 202 -0.14 -22.11 4.14
C LEU A 202 -1.56 -22.71 4.13
N VAL A 203 -1.84 -23.64 3.22
CA VAL A 203 -3.14 -24.34 3.13
C VAL A 203 -3.46 -25.07 4.43
N GLU A 204 -2.49 -25.80 4.99
CA GLU A 204 -2.62 -26.54 6.25
C GLU A 204 -2.94 -25.61 7.42
N ILE A 205 -2.11 -24.56 7.64
CA ILE A 205 -2.28 -23.66 8.78
C ILE A 205 -3.53 -22.80 8.68
N VAL A 206 -3.90 -22.33 7.48
CA VAL A 206 -5.14 -21.56 7.27
C VAL A 206 -6.36 -22.42 7.61
N LYS A 207 -6.38 -23.68 7.19
CA LYS A 207 -7.48 -24.61 7.51
C LYS A 207 -7.59 -24.83 9.01
N ASN A 208 -6.49 -25.18 9.67
CA ASN A 208 -6.45 -25.40 11.10
C ASN A 208 -6.86 -24.16 11.89
N SER A 209 -6.31 -22.99 11.51
CA SER A 209 -6.62 -21.71 12.16
C SER A 209 -8.10 -21.33 11.98
N TYR A 210 -8.68 -21.57 10.81
CA TYR A 210 -10.11 -21.33 10.57
C TYR A 210 -11.00 -22.22 11.44
N GLU A 211 -10.66 -23.51 11.57
CA GLU A 211 -11.40 -24.48 12.40
C GLU A 211 -11.34 -24.13 13.90
N THR A 212 -10.26 -23.49 14.35
CA THR A 212 -10.08 -23.05 15.76
C THR A 212 -10.53 -21.62 16.04
N GLY A 213 -11.08 -20.91 15.03
CA GLY A 213 -11.58 -19.55 15.19
C GLY A 213 -10.50 -18.47 15.16
N GLY A 214 -9.38 -18.72 14.49
CA GLY A 214 -8.30 -17.75 14.31
C GLY A 214 -8.73 -16.51 13.53
N ASP A 215 -8.03 -15.40 13.75
CA ASP A 215 -8.37 -14.05 13.28
C ASP A 215 -7.31 -13.45 12.36
N THR A 216 -6.05 -13.41 12.80
CA THR A 216 -5.00 -12.66 12.10
C THR A 216 -3.89 -13.55 11.51
N ILE A 217 -3.22 -13.02 10.47
CA ILE A 217 -2.02 -13.66 9.93
C ILE A 217 -0.90 -13.64 10.98
N ASN A 218 -0.76 -12.54 11.69
CA ASN A 218 0.33 -12.34 12.62
C ASN A 218 0.25 -13.27 13.83
N ASP A 219 -0.92 -13.34 14.48
CA ASP A 219 -1.08 -14.12 15.70
C ASP A 219 -1.28 -15.60 15.39
N ASP A 220 -2.25 -15.91 14.52
CA ASP A 220 -2.72 -17.29 14.34
C ASP A 220 -1.90 -18.07 13.31
N LEU A 221 -1.39 -17.41 12.26
CA LEU A 221 -0.59 -18.12 11.27
C LEU A 221 0.92 -18.08 11.56
N ILE A 222 1.42 -17.02 12.21
CA ILE A 222 2.85 -16.86 12.47
C ILE A 222 3.18 -17.11 13.94
N SER A 223 2.69 -16.28 14.88
CA SER A 223 3.05 -16.37 16.30
C SER A 223 2.71 -17.72 16.92
N ALA A 224 1.52 -18.23 16.67
CA ALA A 224 1.07 -19.52 17.18
C ALA A 224 1.87 -20.74 16.64
N ASN A 225 2.65 -20.54 15.58
CA ASN A 225 3.38 -21.62 14.92
C ASN A 225 4.90 -21.48 15.01
N LEU A 226 5.44 -20.56 15.81
CA LEU A 226 6.89 -20.34 15.92
C LEU A 226 7.67 -21.58 16.39
N ASP A 227 7.07 -22.41 17.24
CA ASP A 227 7.70 -23.62 17.79
C ASP A 227 7.67 -24.80 16.79
N THR A 228 6.72 -24.82 15.87
CA THR A 228 6.47 -25.94 14.97
C THR A 228 6.97 -25.70 13.54
N LEU A 229 7.06 -24.43 13.12
CA LEU A 229 7.47 -24.04 11.78
C LEU A 229 8.81 -23.31 11.78
N ASN A 230 9.51 -23.43 10.65
CA ASN A 230 10.72 -22.65 10.40
C ASN A 230 10.34 -21.26 9.88
N VAL A 231 10.27 -20.27 10.79
CA VAL A 231 9.92 -18.88 10.49
C VAL A 231 11.18 -18.04 10.40
N MET A 232 11.47 -17.48 9.23
CA MET A 232 12.66 -16.66 8.95
C MET A 232 12.28 -15.20 8.75
N ALA A 233 13.17 -14.29 9.11
CA ALA A 233 13.06 -12.87 8.84
C ALA A 233 13.89 -12.50 7.61
N TYR A 234 13.32 -11.65 6.72
CA TYR A 234 14.06 -10.98 5.65
C TYR A 234 14.07 -9.49 5.91
N GLU A 235 15.23 -8.92 6.21
CA GLU A 235 15.36 -7.49 6.51
C GLU A 235 15.47 -6.66 5.23
N HIS A 236 14.42 -5.92 4.90
CA HIS A 236 14.42 -4.92 3.83
C HIS A 236 15.19 -3.67 4.27
N LYS A 237 16.18 -3.25 3.48
CA LYS A 237 17.06 -2.12 3.79
C LYS A 237 16.65 -0.80 3.13
N GLY A 238 15.82 -0.87 2.09
CA GLY A 238 15.35 0.28 1.35
C GLY A 238 14.28 1.10 2.08
N TYR A 239 13.79 2.15 1.43
CA TYR A 239 12.67 2.94 1.95
C TYR A 239 11.42 2.06 2.11
N ALA A 240 10.75 2.23 3.23
CA ALA A 240 9.44 1.63 3.47
C ALA A 240 8.57 2.54 4.33
N ALA A 241 7.29 2.59 4.01
CA ALA A 241 6.27 3.26 4.80
C ALA A 241 5.01 2.38 4.90
N ILE A 242 4.41 2.35 6.07
CA ILE A 242 3.13 1.69 6.31
C ILE A 242 2.06 2.75 6.55
N MET A 243 0.92 2.62 5.88
CA MET A 243 -0.22 3.53 6.02
C MET A 243 -1.07 3.10 7.22
N ASP A 244 -0.54 3.28 8.43
CA ASP A 244 -1.15 2.90 9.71
C ASP A 244 -2.06 3.96 10.31
N CYS A 245 -1.96 5.22 9.83
CA CYS A 245 -2.81 6.33 10.24
C CYS A 245 -2.74 7.50 9.23
N PRO A 246 -3.62 8.52 9.33
CA PRO A 246 -3.58 9.69 8.46
C PRO A 246 -2.26 10.46 8.51
N LYS A 247 -1.61 10.51 9.67
CA LYS A 247 -0.29 11.15 9.84
C LYS A 247 0.81 10.40 9.09
N ALA A 248 0.78 9.05 9.10
CA ALA A 248 1.72 8.23 8.33
C ALA A 248 1.53 8.40 6.82
N TYR A 249 0.28 8.46 6.34
CA TYR A 249 -0.02 8.75 4.94
C TYR A 249 0.53 10.11 4.50
N ARG A 250 0.30 11.16 5.31
CA ARG A 250 0.83 12.50 5.03
C ARG A 250 2.36 12.50 5.03
N ARG A 251 2.98 11.95 6.06
CA ARG A 251 4.44 11.81 6.17
C ARG A 251 5.04 11.12 4.95
N ALA A 252 4.52 9.96 4.55
CA ALA A 252 5.04 9.20 3.44
C ALA A 252 4.94 9.95 2.10
N ASN A 253 3.87 10.73 1.86
CA ASN A 253 3.77 11.58 0.68
C ASN A 253 4.81 12.71 0.71
N PHE A 254 5.07 13.35 1.86
CA PHE A 254 6.08 14.39 1.97
C PHE A 254 7.52 13.85 1.92
N GLU A 255 7.76 12.64 2.41
CA GLU A 255 9.07 11.99 2.27
C GLU A 255 9.47 11.81 0.78
N LEU A 256 8.50 11.75 -0.13
CA LEU A 256 8.76 11.76 -1.58
C LEU A 256 9.35 13.09 -2.09
N LEU A 257 9.31 14.17 -1.32
CA LEU A 257 9.99 15.42 -1.69
C LEU A 257 11.52 15.28 -1.56
N SER A 258 12.02 14.28 -0.82
CA SER A 258 13.43 13.90 -0.79
C SER A 258 13.83 13.16 -2.07
N ALA A 259 14.93 13.59 -2.69
CA ALA A 259 15.48 12.92 -3.87
C ALA A 259 15.94 11.48 -3.58
N ASP A 260 16.50 11.24 -2.39
CA ASP A 260 16.99 9.92 -1.99
C ASP A 260 15.83 8.92 -1.84
N VAL A 261 14.72 9.34 -1.23
CA VAL A 261 13.52 8.50 -1.11
C VAL A 261 12.96 8.16 -2.48
N ARG A 262 12.88 9.15 -3.39
CA ARG A 262 12.40 8.90 -4.76
C ARG A 262 13.33 7.96 -5.53
N LYS A 263 14.64 8.12 -5.40
CA LYS A 263 15.63 7.28 -6.07
C LYS A 263 15.54 5.81 -5.62
N ASP A 264 15.29 5.58 -4.34
CA ASP A 264 15.16 4.23 -3.80
C ASP A 264 13.81 3.62 -4.18
N LEU A 265 12.70 4.34 -3.95
CA LEU A 265 11.35 3.84 -4.20
C LEU A 265 11.06 3.65 -5.70
N PHE A 266 11.52 4.55 -6.56
CA PHE A 266 11.32 4.50 -8.01
C PHE A 266 12.58 4.08 -8.75
N ASN A 267 13.12 2.95 -8.35
CA ASN A 267 14.34 2.39 -8.95
C ASN A 267 14.07 1.95 -10.39
N ALA A 268 14.94 2.38 -11.33
CA ALA A 268 14.78 2.05 -12.75
C ALA A 268 14.89 0.55 -13.07
N GLN A 269 15.59 -0.22 -12.23
CA GLN A 269 15.71 -1.68 -12.42
C GLN A 269 14.46 -2.45 -11.94
N ARG A 270 13.69 -1.86 -11.05
CA ARG A 270 12.42 -2.37 -10.55
C ARG A 270 11.38 -1.26 -10.57
N PRO A 271 10.86 -0.91 -11.76
CA PRO A 271 9.92 0.20 -11.91
C PRO A 271 8.61 -0.06 -11.18
N ILE A 272 8.03 0.99 -10.63
CA ILE A 272 6.66 0.95 -10.11
C ILE A 272 5.72 1.33 -11.24
N TYR A 273 4.94 0.36 -11.69
CA TYR A 273 3.92 0.52 -12.72
C TYR A 273 2.64 1.11 -12.13
N THR A 274 1.89 1.81 -12.95
CA THR A 274 0.55 2.31 -12.61
C THR A 274 -0.29 2.44 -13.86
N LYS A 275 -1.58 2.62 -13.70
CA LYS A 275 -2.48 2.90 -14.81
C LYS A 275 -2.04 4.16 -15.55
N THR A 276 -1.65 4.02 -16.80
CA THR A 276 -1.31 5.16 -17.67
C THR A 276 -2.55 5.98 -18.00
N ARG A 277 -2.35 7.27 -18.20
CA ARG A 277 -3.36 8.22 -18.67
C ARG A 277 -2.71 9.15 -19.67
N ASP A 278 -3.48 9.56 -20.65
CA ASP A 278 -3.07 10.51 -21.67
C ASP A 278 -3.39 11.93 -21.20
N ASP A 279 -2.84 12.31 -20.02
CA ASP A 279 -2.99 13.66 -19.48
C ASP A 279 -2.00 14.61 -20.16
N MET A 280 -2.40 15.87 -20.37
CA MET A 280 -1.52 16.88 -20.95
C MET A 280 -0.37 17.20 -19.98
N PRO A 281 0.78 17.72 -20.48
CA PRO A 281 1.82 18.24 -19.61
C PRO A 281 1.28 19.35 -18.70
N THR A 282 1.86 19.47 -17.51
CA THR A 282 1.52 20.53 -16.57
C THR A 282 1.90 21.90 -17.14
N ARG A 283 0.99 22.85 -17.02
CA ARG A 283 1.17 24.24 -17.45
C ARG A 283 1.42 25.16 -16.25
N TYR A 284 2.43 25.98 -16.36
CA TYR A 284 2.79 27.00 -15.38
C TYR A 284 2.49 28.39 -15.95
N GLY A 285 1.78 29.20 -15.17
CA GLY A 285 1.52 30.62 -15.52
C GLY A 285 2.76 31.48 -15.32
N THR A 286 2.78 32.63 -15.93
CA THR A 286 3.92 33.59 -15.90
C THR A 286 4.26 34.09 -14.49
N GLN A 287 3.29 34.07 -13.58
CA GLN A 287 3.46 34.54 -12.20
C GLN A 287 3.44 33.36 -11.20
N SER A 288 3.44 32.11 -11.68
CA SER A 288 3.44 30.97 -10.80
C SER A 288 4.78 30.79 -10.10
N SER A 289 4.74 30.34 -8.85
CA SER A 289 5.92 30.00 -8.06
C SER A 289 5.77 28.59 -7.48
N VAL A 290 6.68 27.69 -7.82
CA VAL A 290 6.66 26.32 -7.31
C VAL A 290 8.00 25.99 -6.65
N THR A 291 7.96 25.62 -5.38
CA THR A 291 9.15 25.31 -4.60
C THR A 291 8.95 24.01 -3.83
N ASN A 292 9.96 23.13 -3.84
CA ASN A 292 10.00 21.86 -3.10
C ASN A 292 8.67 21.08 -3.17
N SER A 293 8.15 20.86 -4.36
CA SER A 293 6.83 20.24 -4.54
C SER A 293 6.85 19.17 -5.63
N LEU A 294 5.99 18.15 -5.46
CA LEU A 294 5.77 17.10 -6.45
C LEU A 294 4.47 17.40 -7.21
N ILE A 295 4.59 17.70 -8.50
CA ILE A 295 3.45 18.06 -9.36
C ILE A 295 3.27 16.95 -10.41
N ALA A 296 2.09 16.36 -10.45
CA ALA A 296 1.74 15.36 -11.47
C ALA A 296 1.26 16.01 -12.77
N GLU A 297 1.05 15.20 -13.81
CA GLU A 297 0.64 15.62 -15.14
C GLU A 297 -0.75 16.31 -15.13
N GLY A 298 -1.02 17.15 -16.12
CA GLY A 298 -2.32 17.80 -16.35
C GLY A 298 -2.64 18.93 -15.39
N CYS A 299 -1.74 19.35 -14.53
CA CYS A 299 -1.97 20.47 -13.62
C CYS A 299 -1.91 21.82 -14.34
N VAL A 300 -2.63 22.80 -13.80
CA VAL A 300 -2.54 24.21 -14.20
C VAL A 300 -2.20 25.02 -12.97
N ILE A 301 -1.00 25.60 -12.95
CA ILE A 301 -0.48 26.33 -11.80
C ILE A 301 -0.28 27.80 -12.20
N GLU A 302 -1.12 28.71 -11.66
CA GLU A 302 -1.02 30.12 -11.84
C GLU A 302 -0.71 30.88 -10.54
N GLY A 303 -0.81 30.19 -9.41
CA GLY A 303 -0.51 30.66 -8.05
C GLY A 303 0.82 30.14 -7.49
N THR A 304 0.92 30.11 -6.17
CA THR A 304 2.10 29.67 -5.41
C THR A 304 1.88 28.28 -4.82
N VAL A 305 2.85 27.38 -5.02
CA VAL A 305 2.84 26.02 -4.44
C VAL A 305 4.16 25.76 -3.74
N LYS A 306 4.11 25.36 -2.47
CA LYS A 306 5.31 25.11 -1.68
C LYS A 306 5.14 23.88 -0.78
N ASN A 307 6.18 23.04 -0.67
CA ASN A 307 6.21 21.83 0.16
C ASN A 307 4.95 20.97 -0.02
N SER A 308 4.50 20.76 -1.24
CA SER A 308 3.18 20.15 -1.49
C SER A 308 3.25 19.03 -2.52
N VAL A 309 2.25 18.14 -2.47
CA VAL A 309 2.07 17.05 -3.43
C VAL A 309 0.75 17.24 -4.16
N LEU A 310 0.83 17.56 -5.46
CA LEU A 310 -0.32 17.79 -6.31
C LEU A 310 -0.48 16.61 -7.28
N PHE A 311 -1.67 16.02 -7.24
CA PHE A 311 -2.03 14.93 -8.13
C PHE A 311 -2.51 15.45 -9.48
N ARG A 312 -2.77 14.56 -10.41
CA ARG A 312 -3.14 14.87 -11.78
C ARG A 312 -4.32 15.83 -11.88
N GLY A 313 -4.21 16.81 -12.78
CA GLY A 313 -5.28 17.74 -13.11
C GLY A 313 -5.66 18.73 -12.02
N VAL A 314 -4.81 18.96 -11.03
CA VAL A 314 -5.01 19.99 -10.00
C VAL A 314 -4.88 21.38 -10.64
N LYS A 315 -5.77 22.28 -10.26
CA LYS A 315 -5.75 23.69 -10.68
C LYS A 315 -5.47 24.57 -9.48
N VAL A 316 -4.47 25.45 -9.60
CA VAL A 316 -4.15 26.51 -8.62
C VAL A 316 -4.22 27.82 -9.35
N GLU A 317 -5.29 28.58 -9.11
CA GLU A 317 -5.57 29.80 -9.83
C GLU A 317 -4.72 31.00 -9.34
N LYS A 318 -4.84 32.15 -9.99
CA LYS A 318 -4.02 33.32 -9.72
C LYS A 318 -4.14 33.78 -8.27
N GLY A 319 -3.00 34.12 -7.66
CA GLY A 319 -2.95 34.58 -6.27
C GLY A 319 -3.27 33.52 -5.22
N ALA A 320 -3.66 32.31 -5.64
CA ALA A 320 -3.86 31.23 -4.70
C ALA A 320 -2.52 30.71 -4.13
N VAL A 321 -2.52 30.31 -2.88
CA VAL A 321 -1.34 29.82 -2.14
C VAL A 321 -1.62 28.43 -1.58
N VAL A 322 -0.76 27.47 -1.90
CA VAL A 322 -0.85 26.09 -1.41
C VAL A 322 0.47 25.72 -0.74
N GLU A 323 0.43 25.54 0.56
CA GLU A 323 1.60 25.16 1.36
C GLU A 323 1.33 23.87 2.14
N ASN A 324 2.36 23.06 2.35
CA ASN A 324 2.36 21.86 3.20
C ASN A 324 1.13 20.95 2.97
N SER A 325 0.66 20.83 1.72
CA SER A 325 -0.64 20.25 1.41
C SER A 325 -0.55 19.11 0.40
N ILE A 326 -1.52 18.20 0.46
CA ILE A 326 -1.69 17.10 -0.48
C ILE A 326 -3.03 17.29 -1.17
N LEU A 327 -3.01 17.60 -2.48
CA LEU A 327 -4.21 17.83 -3.26
C LEU A 327 -4.39 16.68 -4.25
N MET A 328 -5.46 15.89 -4.08
CA MET A 328 -5.74 14.76 -4.96
C MET A 328 -6.30 15.21 -6.30
N GLN A 329 -6.47 14.25 -7.20
CA GLN A 329 -6.85 14.46 -8.60
C GLN A 329 -8.05 15.41 -8.77
N GLY A 330 -7.89 16.40 -9.67
CA GLY A 330 -8.98 17.28 -10.09
C GLY A 330 -9.40 18.32 -9.05
N VAL A 331 -8.61 18.54 -8.01
CA VAL A 331 -8.87 19.61 -7.02
C VAL A 331 -8.64 20.96 -7.68
N THR A 332 -9.55 21.91 -7.40
CA THR A 332 -9.43 23.30 -7.84
C THR A 332 -9.28 24.21 -6.62
N VAL A 333 -8.23 25.02 -6.61
CA VAL A 333 -8.00 26.08 -5.63
C VAL A 333 -8.22 27.39 -6.36
N ALA A 334 -9.35 28.05 -6.07
CA ALA A 334 -9.78 29.25 -6.78
C ALA A 334 -8.93 30.50 -6.41
N GLU A 335 -9.11 31.54 -7.16
CA GLU A 335 -8.33 32.78 -7.07
C GLU A 335 -8.22 33.32 -5.64
N GLY A 336 -7.00 33.61 -5.20
CA GLY A 336 -6.70 34.16 -3.89
C GLY A 336 -6.93 33.24 -2.69
N ALA A 337 -7.36 32.00 -2.90
CA ALA A 337 -7.54 31.04 -1.81
C ALA A 337 -6.21 30.60 -1.20
N GLN A 338 -6.20 30.32 0.11
CA GLN A 338 -5.00 29.94 0.85
C GLN A 338 -5.21 28.60 1.56
N LEU A 339 -4.33 27.65 1.29
CA LEU A 339 -4.32 26.31 1.87
C LEU A 339 -2.99 26.07 2.61
N ASP A 340 -3.07 25.72 3.87
CA ASP A 340 -1.91 25.29 4.64
C ASP A 340 -2.23 24.06 5.48
N ASN A 341 -1.39 23.02 5.40
CA ASN A 341 -1.60 21.75 6.09
C ASN A 341 -2.95 21.10 5.76
N VAL A 342 -3.29 21.01 4.46
CA VAL A 342 -4.55 20.44 3.96
C VAL A 342 -4.30 19.12 3.23
N VAL A 343 -5.19 18.14 3.45
CA VAL A 343 -5.31 16.95 2.62
C VAL A 343 -6.68 16.98 1.95
N SER A 344 -6.71 17.21 0.64
CA SER A 344 -7.94 17.27 -0.13
C SER A 344 -8.14 16.01 -0.96
N ASP A 345 -9.30 15.38 -0.83
CA ASP A 345 -9.69 14.28 -1.69
C ASP A 345 -10.12 14.79 -3.07
N LYS A 346 -10.39 13.88 -4.00
CA LYS A 346 -10.60 14.15 -5.44
C LYS A 346 -11.75 15.09 -5.73
N ASN A 347 -11.55 15.94 -6.75
CA ASN A 347 -12.55 16.82 -7.33
C ASN A 347 -13.16 17.81 -6.31
N ALA A 348 -12.46 18.14 -5.24
CA ALA A 348 -12.89 19.19 -4.33
C ALA A 348 -12.58 20.55 -4.91
N THR A 349 -13.35 21.56 -4.49
CA THR A 349 -13.16 22.96 -4.89
C THR A 349 -13.02 23.83 -3.65
N VAL A 350 -12.00 24.66 -3.61
CA VAL A 350 -11.82 25.69 -2.59
C VAL A 350 -12.16 27.03 -3.23
N SER A 351 -13.18 27.72 -2.70
CA SER A 351 -13.72 28.95 -3.27
C SER A 351 -12.75 30.13 -3.18
N THR A 352 -13.01 31.12 -3.98
CA THR A 352 -12.21 32.38 -4.11
C THR A 352 -12.00 33.02 -2.74
N GLY A 353 -10.75 33.34 -2.42
CA GLY A 353 -10.35 34.01 -1.18
C GLY A 353 -10.51 33.19 0.10
N MET A 354 -10.93 31.93 0.00
CA MET A 354 -11.09 31.06 1.15
C MET A 354 -9.75 30.75 1.80
N VAL A 355 -9.71 30.76 3.13
CA VAL A 355 -8.52 30.38 3.92
C VAL A 355 -8.80 29.11 4.70
N VAL A 356 -8.03 28.05 4.40
CA VAL A 356 -8.16 26.75 5.04
C VAL A 356 -6.83 26.34 5.65
N LYS A 357 -6.80 26.17 6.97
CA LYS A 357 -5.58 25.82 7.70
C LYS A 357 -5.78 24.60 8.59
N GLY A 358 -4.89 23.65 8.47
CA GLY A 358 -4.70 22.58 9.42
C GLY A 358 -3.48 22.85 10.32
N THR A 359 -3.08 21.83 11.07
CA THR A 359 -1.84 21.84 11.85
C THR A 359 -0.95 20.68 11.42
N ASP A 360 0.33 20.69 11.83
CA ASP A 360 1.25 19.58 11.51
C ASP A 360 0.79 18.25 12.10
N ASP A 361 0.18 18.28 13.28
CA ASP A 361 -0.36 17.08 13.92
C ASP A 361 -1.71 16.66 13.35
N LYS A 362 -2.54 17.62 12.91
CA LYS A 362 -3.90 17.35 12.41
C LYS A 362 -4.17 18.19 11.17
N ALA A 363 -3.86 17.63 10.01
CA ALA A 363 -4.19 18.25 8.73
C ALA A 363 -5.71 18.44 8.60
N PHE A 364 -6.11 19.55 7.96
CA PHE A 364 -7.50 19.75 7.58
C PHE A 364 -7.83 18.83 6.40
N PHE A 365 -8.92 18.09 6.50
CA PHE A 365 -9.34 17.17 5.45
C PHE A 365 -10.54 17.71 4.69
N VAL A 366 -10.41 17.76 3.37
CA VAL A 366 -11.49 18.15 2.45
C VAL A 366 -12.01 16.87 1.77
N GLU A 367 -13.31 16.65 1.86
CA GLU A 367 -13.93 15.45 1.32
C GLU A 367 -14.00 15.44 -0.22
N LYS A 368 -14.18 14.26 -0.78
CA LYS A 368 -14.35 14.08 -2.23
C LYS A 368 -15.59 14.84 -2.74
N ASN A 369 -15.41 15.63 -3.80
CA ASN A 369 -16.43 16.48 -4.44
C ASN A 369 -17.00 17.59 -3.53
N GLN A 370 -16.33 17.88 -2.42
CA GLN A 370 -16.73 18.97 -1.51
C GLN A 370 -16.34 20.32 -2.11
N THR A 371 -17.20 21.33 -1.92
CA THR A 371 -16.90 22.75 -2.15
C THR A 371 -16.84 23.44 -0.79
N LEU A 372 -15.74 24.15 -0.53
CA LEU A 372 -15.52 25.00 0.64
C LEU A 372 -15.67 26.45 0.25
#